data_9bea0c53320cce128e3aec34ceca7edb
#
_entry.id   9bea0c53320cce128e3aec34ceca7edb
#
_cell.length_a   1.000
_cell.length_b   1.000
_cell.length_c   1.000
_cell.angle_alpha   90.00
_cell.angle_beta   90.00
_cell.angle_gamma   90.00
#
_symmetry.space_group_name_H-M   'P 1'
#
loop_
_entity.id
_entity.type
_entity.pdbx_description
1 polymer ?
#
loop_
_entity_poly.entity_id
_entity_poly.type
_entity_poly.pdbx_seq_one_letter_code
_entity_poly.pdbx_strand_id
1 'polypeptide(L)'
;MDNPLDGSFLGVECGATRTVALLEPGGNMPCLRTEFGPGNLKLLDDAALVDHFTTIKALQGKAAAPLIGIAIGMAGMRTDFDRQRICAAAGKVWPGTPCYATADLETALVAGEEGEKSKKITRILVLSGTGSCCFGRKPDGATLRYGGWGHVLGDKGSGYEIGLHGLKASVFLLDRENRWPLLGRNILTTLQMNEPEDLIDWARTAAKSEIAALAIQVFASAAKGDKAARDILAAAAESLADDGMNCALRMVKKGAPVEFLLAGSVLLKQPAFARNVSNRLMKLWPKSRVTSLQRDSVCGALELAKHHFGKGHAPTPSETETFYIQESDKIVLPVSTGLSPTEQRNPLSEKLDRVPLSKGVALMIAEESKVGPALMKERHKIERAVELVVSTFRRGGRLFYIGAGTSGRLGILDAVECPPTFRIPADRVQGILAGGQSAIWKSVEGAEDSPSAGASAIDYRGVNQRDIVIGIAASGRTPFVWGALAAARKKGAKTVLICFNPNLKIPANGKPDLVIAPNVGPEVLTGSTRLKAGTATKVILNTLTTLAMVRMGKVISNLMVDLNASNRKLRERAVRIVQAVTGADATSALAALEKSNWIVKVACQRLR
;
A
#
# COMPACT_ATOMS: atom_id res chain seq x y z
N MET A 1 53.75 7.90 -11.60
CA MET A 1 53.00 6.69 -12.02
C MET A 1 51.56 6.97 -11.69
N ASP A 2 50.83 7.36 -12.71
CA ASP A 2 49.42 7.76 -12.54
C ASP A 2 48.57 6.54 -12.22
N ASN A 3 47.76 6.66 -11.18
CA ASN A 3 46.85 5.60 -10.74
C ASN A 3 45.67 5.55 -11.75
N PRO A 4 45.39 4.43 -12.46
CA PRO A 4 44.41 4.38 -13.56
C PRO A 4 42.94 4.46 -13.10
N LEU A 5 42.67 5.01 -11.92
CA LEU A 5 41.34 5.12 -11.29
C LEU A 5 40.89 6.57 -11.03
N ASP A 6 41.52 7.57 -11.69
CA ASP A 6 41.21 9.00 -11.45
C ASP A 6 39.95 9.52 -12.19
N GLY A 7 39.01 8.67 -12.55
CA GLY A 7 37.76 9.05 -13.20
C GLY A 7 36.52 8.65 -12.42
N SER A 8 35.40 9.33 -12.67
CA SER A 8 34.11 9.01 -12.12
C SER A 8 33.36 8.03 -13.01
N PHE A 9 32.54 7.17 -12.42
CA PHE A 9 31.66 6.23 -13.13
C PHE A 9 30.22 6.42 -12.71
N LEU A 10 29.29 6.30 -13.66
CA LEU A 10 27.84 6.39 -13.41
C LEU A 10 27.15 5.09 -13.83
N GLY A 11 26.56 4.42 -12.88
CA GLY A 11 25.60 3.34 -13.09
C GLY A 11 24.18 3.86 -13.00
N VAL A 12 23.32 3.52 -13.96
CA VAL A 12 21.91 3.87 -13.96
C VAL A 12 21.07 2.62 -14.19
N GLU A 13 20.09 2.40 -13.35
CA GLU A 13 19.06 1.36 -13.53
C GLU A 13 17.69 2.00 -13.67
N CYS A 14 17.09 1.90 -14.84
CA CYS A 14 15.78 2.44 -15.15
C CYS A 14 14.73 1.33 -15.09
N GLY A 15 14.04 1.25 -13.95
CA GLY A 15 12.96 0.28 -13.72
C GLY A 15 11.58 0.81 -14.12
N ALA A 16 10.59 -0.08 -14.13
CA ALA A 16 9.20 0.27 -14.48
C ALA A 16 8.52 1.22 -13.48
N THR A 17 8.99 1.27 -12.24
CA THR A 17 8.40 2.07 -11.14
C THR A 17 9.31 3.20 -10.65
N ARG A 18 10.61 3.06 -10.84
CA ARG A 18 11.62 4.05 -10.44
C ARG A 18 12.91 3.86 -11.24
N THR A 19 13.70 4.90 -11.32
CA THR A 19 15.11 4.87 -11.78
C THR A 19 16.02 5.08 -10.59
N VAL A 20 17.12 4.32 -10.51
CA VAL A 20 18.16 4.51 -9.51
C VAL A 20 19.47 4.83 -10.23
N ALA A 21 20.18 5.87 -9.79
CA ALA A 21 21.50 6.19 -10.29
C ALA A 21 22.53 6.11 -9.15
N LEU A 22 23.70 5.56 -9.46
CA LEU A 22 24.80 5.39 -8.55
C LEU A 22 26.06 5.99 -9.19
N LEU A 23 26.53 7.10 -8.65
CA LEU A 23 27.77 7.78 -9.07
C LEU A 23 28.90 7.37 -8.14
N GLU A 24 29.99 6.86 -8.70
CA GLU A 24 31.28 6.77 -8.03
C GLU A 24 32.10 8.00 -8.40
N PRO A 25 32.32 8.93 -7.46
CA PRO A 25 32.84 10.27 -7.80
C PRO A 25 34.33 10.35 -8.16
N GLY A 26 35.10 9.24 -8.07
CA GLY A 26 36.54 9.22 -8.14
C GLY A 26 37.22 9.55 -6.81
N GLY A 27 38.54 9.24 -6.69
CA GLY A 27 39.26 9.37 -5.41
C GLY A 27 38.69 8.46 -4.32
N ASN A 28 38.88 8.82 -3.04
CA ASN A 28 38.38 8.08 -1.88
C ASN A 28 36.97 8.54 -1.42
N MET A 29 36.16 9.12 -2.31
CA MET A 29 34.84 9.59 -1.97
C MET A 29 33.79 8.44 -2.01
N PRO A 30 32.82 8.43 -1.11
CA PRO A 30 31.77 7.41 -1.11
C PRO A 30 30.85 7.54 -2.33
N CYS A 31 30.33 6.42 -2.81
CA CYS A 31 29.35 6.41 -3.90
C CYS A 31 28.07 7.19 -3.53
N LEU A 32 27.60 7.98 -4.46
CA LEU A 32 26.36 8.77 -4.31
C LEU A 32 25.20 8.07 -4.99
N ARG A 33 24.19 7.68 -4.20
CA ARG A 33 22.97 7.03 -4.68
C ARG A 33 21.80 8.00 -4.68
N THR A 34 21.08 8.07 -5.79
CA THR A 34 19.88 8.93 -5.92
C THR A 34 18.79 8.18 -6.68
N GLU A 35 17.53 8.43 -6.30
CA GLU A 35 16.35 7.87 -6.96
C GLU A 35 15.59 8.92 -7.76
N PHE A 36 15.03 8.51 -8.91
CA PHE A 36 14.27 9.32 -9.84
C PHE A 36 12.97 8.59 -10.23
N GLY A 37 12.11 9.24 -11.00
CA GLY A 37 10.87 8.68 -11.52
C GLY A 37 11.06 7.41 -12.39
N PRO A 38 9.98 6.77 -12.84
CA PRO A 38 10.03 5.55 -13.65
C PRO A 38 10.72 5.77 -14.99
N GLY A 39 11.48 4.75 -15.48
CA GLY A 39 12.29 4.81 -16.68
C GLY A 39 12.12 3.57 -17.57
N ASN A 40 10.89 3.21 -17.97
CA ASN A 40 10.67 2.10 -18.91
C ASN A 40 10.74 2.59 -20.35
N LEU A 41 11.67 2.04 -21.14
CA LEU A 41 11.93 2.44 -22.53
C LEU A 41 10.69 2.38 -23.45
N LYS A 42 9.75 1.48 -23.17
CA LYS A 42 8.52 1.35 -23.99
C LYS A 42 7.46 2.42 -23.68
N LEU A 43 7.66 3.20 -22.63
CA LEU A 43 6.78 4.27 -22.20
C LEU A 43 7.37 5.67 -22.47
N LEU A 44 8.64 5.75 -22.90
CA LEU A 44 9.35 6.99 -23.17
C LEU A 44 9.64 7.11 -24.68
N ASP A 45 9.28 8.21 -25.27
CA ASP A 45 9.78 8.60 -26.59
C ASP A 45 11.21 9.17 -26.48
N ASP A 46 11.83 9.53 -27.60
CA ASP A 46 13.23 9.95 -27.60
C ASP A 46 13.47 11.30 -26.91
N ALA A 47 12.49 12.19 -26.88
CA ALA A 47 12.56 13.47 -26.18
C ALA A 47 12.44 13.24 -24.66
N ALA A 48 11.42 12.51 -24.23
CA ALA A 48 11.22 12.15 -22.83
C ALA A 48 12.38 11.34 -22.24
N LEU A 49 13.06 10.52 -23.07
CA LEU A 49 14.26 9.79 -22.66
C LEU A 49 15.46 10.72 -22.40
N VAL A 50 15.66 11.74 -23.24
CA VAL A 50 16.66 12.78 -23.03
C VAL A 50 16.36 13.60 -21.78
N ASP A 51 15.11 14.01 -21.58
CA ASP A 51 14.68 14.76 -20.40
C ASP A 51 14.89 13.94 -19.13
N HIS A 52 14.54 12.65 -19.17
CA HIS A 52 14.76 11.74 -18.04
C HIS A 52 16.25 11.64 -17.68
N PHE A 53 17.13 11.49 -18.65
CA PHE A 53 18.59 11.46 -18.40
C PHE A 53 19.13 12.84 -17.97
N THR A 54 18.54 13.93 -18.43
CA THR A 54 18.92 15.29 -18.00
C THR A 54 18.68 15.50 -16.50
N THR A 55 17.61 14.92 -15.95
CA THR A 55 17.38 14.96 -14.49
C THR A 55 18.47 14.20 -13.72
N ILE A 56 19.00 13.12 -14.29
CA ILE A 56 20.06 12.30 -13.67
C ILE A 56 21.42 13.01 -13.76
N LYS A 57 21.65 13.81 -14.80
CA LYS A 57 22.89 14.57 -15.01
C LYS A 57 23.25 15.49 -13.84
N ALA A 58 22.29 15.94 -13.07
CA ALA A 58 22.53 16.75 -11.87
C ALA A 58 23.46 16.08 -10.84
N LEU A 59 23.58 14.74 -10.87
CA LEU A 59 24.55 14.01 -10.04
C LEU A 59 26.01 14.26 -10.48
N GLN A 60 26.26 14.52 -11.75
CA GLN A 60 27.62 14.75 -12.27
C GLN A 60 28.29 15.95 -11.59
N GLY A 61 27.54 17.00 -11.23
CA GLY A 61 28.08 18.16 -10.50
C GLY A 61 28.63 17.83 -9.10
N LYS A 62 28.44 16.59 -8.63
CA LYS A 62 29.00 16.07 -7.36
C LYS A 62 30.21 15.15 -7.57
N ALA A 63 30.67 14.96 -8.82
CA ALA A 63 31.85 14.17 -9.14
C ALA A 63 33.10 14.95 -8.79
N ALA A 64 34.08 14.29 -8.17
CA ALA A 64 35.41 14.86 -7.90
C ALA A 64 36.35 14.78 -9.10
N ALA A 65 36.03 13.94 -10.08
CA ALA A 65 36.81 13.67 -11.28
C ALA A 65 35.90 13.62 -12.53
N PRO A 66 36.45 13.77 -13.75
CA PRO A 66 35.67 13.65 -14.98
C PRO A 66 34.94 12.31 -15.10
N LEU A 67 33.73 12.34 -15.63
CA LEU A 67 32.95 11.14 -15.89
C LEU A 67 33.50 10.40 -17.11
N ILE A 68 34.10 9.22 -16.89
CA ILE A 68 34.80 8.45 -17.91
C ILE A 68 33.97 7.27 -18.47
N GLY A 69 32.86 6.92 -17.83
CA GLY A 69 31.99 5.88 -18.35
C GLY A 69 30.64 5.80 -17.67
N ILE A 70 29.65 5.48 -18.48
CA ILE A 70 28.25 5.31 -18.02
C ILE A 70 27.77 3.93 -18.43
N ALA A 71 27.06 3.21 -17.53
CA ALA A 71 26.26 2.08 -17.96
C ALA A 71 24.81 2.28 -17.53
N ILE A 72 23.88 1.96 -18.44
CA ILE A 72 22.45 2.14 -18.27
C ILE A 72 21.75 0.79 -18.49
N GLY A 73 21.23 0.21 -17.41
CA GLY A 73 20.29 -0.90 -17.46
C GLY A 73 18.87 -0.37 -17.55
N MET A 74 18.11 -0.74 -18.59
CA MET A 74 16.79 -0.16 -18.82
C MET A 74 15.73 -1.21 -19.05
N ALA A 75 14.67 -1.16 -18.23
CA ALA A 75 13.47 -1.96 -18.40
C ALA A 75 12.82 -1.71 -19.76
N GLY A 76 12.41 -2.79 -20.42
CA GLY A 76 11.80 -2.69 -21.76
C GLY A 76 12.79 -2.75 -22.91
N MET A 77 14.08 -2.64 -22.68
CA MET A 77 15.10 -2.83 -23.71
C MET A 77 15.15 -4.31 -24.17
N ARG A 78 15.09 -4.56 -25.49
CA ARG A 78 15.07 -5.91 -26.08
C ARG A 78 15.94 -6.07 -27.34
N THR A 79 16.19 -5.00 -28.06
CA THR A 79 16.82 -5.02 -29.40
C THR A 79 18.03 -4.11 -29.45
N ASP A 80 18.91 -4.31 -30.44
CA ASP A 80 20.03 -3.38 -30.69
C ASP A 80 19.53 -1.99 -31.09
N PHE A 81 18.38 -1.87 -31.69
CA PHE A 81 17.74 -0.57 -31.94
C PHE A 81 17.39 0.13 -30.62
N ASP A 82 16.81 -0.61 -29.64
CA ASP A 82 16.55 -0.08 -28.29
C ASP A 82 17.86 0.41 -27.63
N ARG A 83 18.96 -0.35 -27.78
CA ARG A 83 20.29 0.02 -27.27
C ARG A 83 20.80 1.31 -27.89
N GLN A 84 20.69 1.43 -29.22
CA GLN A 84 21.11 2.63 -29.95
C GLN A 84 20.33 3.87 -29.50
N ARG A 85 19.01 3.76 -29.27
CA ARG A 85 18.17 4.85 -28.73
C ARG A 85 18.68 5.34 -27.37
N ILE A 86 19.01 4.41 -26.45
CA ILE A 86 19.51 4.75 -25.12
C ILE A 86 20.88 5.43 -25.22
N CYS A 87 21.80 4.88 -26.00
CA CYS A 87 23.14 5.47 -26.20
C CYS A 87 23.06 6.84 -26.87
N ALA A 88 22.17 7.02 -27.86
CA ALA A 88 21.97 8.30 -28.53
C ALA A 88 21.43 9.38 -27.60
N ALA A 89 20.46 9.03 -26.73
CA ALA A 89 19.94 9.93 -25.71
C ALA A 89 21.01 10.26 -24.64
N ALA A 90 21.76 9.26 -24.17
CA ALA A 90 22.86 9.47 -23.25
C ALA A 90 23.96 10.39 -23.84
N GLY A 91 24.30 10.19 -25.11
CA GLY A 91 25.29 11.04 -25.80
C GLY A 91 24.89 12.51 -25.95
N LYS A 92 23.60 12.80 -26.05
CA LYS A 92 23.07 14.19 -26.00
C LYS A 92 23.22 14.82 -24.62
N VAL A 93 23.06 14.01 -23.57
CA VAL A 93 23.08 14.49 -22.17
C VAL A 93 24.53 14.56 -21.65
N TRP A 94 25.39 13.57 -21.97
CA TRP A 94 26.79 13.48 -21.56
C TRP A 94 27.72 13.43 -22.79
N PRO A 95 27.89 14.55 -23.49
CA PRO A 95 28.75 14.59 -24.68
C PRO A 95 30.17 14.13 -24.36
N GLY A 96 30.70 13.25 -25.20
CA GLY A 96 32.06 12.73 -25.04
C GLY A 96 32.23 11.61 -24.00
N THR A 97 31.23 11.31 -23.19
CA THR A 97 31.30 10.18 -22.23
C THR A 97 30.75 8.91 -22.88
N PRO A 98 31.52 7.81 -22.93
CA PRO A 98 31.05 6.56 -23.51
C PRO A 98 29.95 5.92 -22.66
N CYS A 99 28.93 5.32 -23.31
CA CYS A 99 27.77 4.71 -22.68
C CYS A 99 27.62 3.25 -23.09
N TYR A 100 27.51 2.36 -22.11
CA TYR A 100 27.07 0.99 -22.28
C TYR A 100 25.60 0.86 -21.88
N ALA A 101 24.74 0.56 -22.86
CA ALA A 101 23.30 0.36 -22.59
C ALA A 101 22.94 -1.13 -22.64
N THR A 102 22.18 -1.58 -21.65
CA THR A 102 21.74 -2.97 -21.54
C THR A 102 20.34 -3.10 -20.91
N ALA A 103 19.83 -4.34 -20.80
CA ALA A 103 18.61 -4.60 -20.08
C ALA A 103 18.86 -4.56 -18.55
N ASP A 104 17.86 -4.13 -17.79
CA ASP A 104 17.80 -4.20 -16.32
C ASP A 104 18.09 -5.61 -15.75
N LEU A 105 17.85 -6.65 -16.54
CA LEU A 105 18.14 -8.04 -16.20
C LEU A 105 19.66 -8.34 -16.15
N GLU A 106 20.45 -7.75 -17.04
CA GLU A 106 21.90 -7.94 -17.04
C GLU A 106 22.55 -7.21 -15.87
N THR A 107 22.10 -6.00 -15.56
CA THR A 107 22.57 -5.28 -14.37
C THR A 107 22.29 -6.05 -13.09
N ALA A 108 21.09 -6.63 -12.96
CA ALA A 108 20.74 -7.49 -11.84
C ALA A 108 21.62 -8.74 -11.74
N LEU A 109 21.93 -9.37 -12.88
CA LEU A 109 22.77 -10.56 -12.91
C LEU A 109 24.22 -10.26 -12.51
N VAL A 110 24.79 -9.16 -13.04
CA VAL A 110 26.14 -8.67 -12.68
C VAL A 110 26.20 -8.29 -11.20
N ALA A 111 25.16 -7.71 -10.69
CA ALA A 111 24.99 -7.39 -9.28
C ALA A 111 25.20 -8.55 -8.30
N GLY A 112 24.82 -9.73 -8.69
CA GLY A 112 24.97 -10.94 -7.89
C GLY A 112 26.29 -11.67 -8.09
N GLU A 113 27.30 -11.09 -8.78
CA GLU A 113 28.61 -11.75 -8.95
C GLU A 113 29.40 -11.75 -7.63
N GLU A 114 29.74 -12.95 -7.14
CA GLU A 114 30.53 -13.18 -5.92
C GLU A 114 31.89 -13.80 -6.29
N GLY A 115 32.87 -12.95 -6.61
CA GLY A 115 34.26 -13.34 -6.88
C GLY A 115 34.49 -14.05 -8.21
N GLU A 116 35.76 -14.43 -8.47
CA GLU A 116 36.24 -14.99 -9.73
C GLU A 116 35.61 -16.33 -10.15
N LYS A 117 35.09 -17.10 -9.17
CA LYS A 117 34.41 -18.40 -9.45
C LYS A 117 33.09 -18.21 -10.17
N SER A 118 32.31 -17.19 -9.84
CA SER A 118 31.04 -16.87 -10.51
C SER A 118 31.22 -16.54 -11.98
N LYS A 119 32.34 -15.94 -12.34
CA LYS A 119 32.67 -15.58 -13.73
C LYS A 119 32.97 -16.79 -14.65
N LYS A 120 33.24 -17.96 -14.08
CA LYS A 120 33.63 -19.18 -14.81
C LYS A 120 32.49 -20.18 -15.07
N ILE A 121 31.29 -19.89 -14.61
CA ILE A 121 30.13 -20.76 -14.76
C ILE A 121 28.98 -20.00 -15.43
N THR A 122 28.07 -20.77 -16.06
CA THR A 122 26.84 -20.17 -16.61
C THR A 122 25.91 -19.75 -15.46
N ARG A 123 25.40 -18.54 -15.54
CA ARG A 123 24.53 -17.95 -14.52
C ARG A 123 23.16 -17.64 -15.12
N ILE A 124 22.12 -17.93 -14.34
CA ILE A 124 20.72 -17.73 -14.73
C ILE A 124 20.04 -16.88 -13.65
N LEU A 125 19.66 -15.67 -14.01
CA LEU A 125 18.75 -14.84 -13.20
C LEU A 125 17.34 -15.43 -13.31
N VAL A 126 16.71 -15.69 -12.19
CA VAL A 126 15.28 -15.98 -12.09
C VAL A 126 14.62 -14.80 -11.37
N LEU A 127 13.96 -13.96 -12.15
CA LEU A 127 13.36 -12.73 -11.66
C LEU A 127 11.85 -12.89 -11.49
N SER A 128 11.34 -12.56 -10.30
CA SER A 128 9.92 -12.39 -10.04
C SER A 128 9.65 -11.14 -9.21
N GLY A 129 9.03 -10.18 -9.87
CA GLY A 129 8.52 -8.91 -9.33
C GLY A 129 7.10 -8.68 -9.86
N THR A 130 6.79 -7.48 -10.33
CA THR A 130 5.52 -7.18 -11.04
C THR A 130 5.34 -8.06 -12.27
N GLY A 131 6.42 -8.36 -12.99
CA GLY A 131 6.50 -9.38 -14.04
C GLY A 131 7.52 -10.47 -13.66
N SER A 132 7.71 -11.47 -14.54
CA SER A 132 8.74 -12.49 -14.36
C SER A 132 9.50 -12.75 -15.65
N CYS A 133 10.76 -13.17 -15.50
CA CYS A 133 11.63 -13.47 -16.61
C CYS A 133 12.85 -14.23 -16.12
N CYS A 134 13.45 -15.08 -16.96
CA CYS A 134 14.79 -15.62 -16.75
C CYS A 134 15.77 -14.99 -17.73
N PHE A 135 16.99 -14.73 -17.27
CA PHE A 135 18.07 -14.19 -18.09
C PHE A 135 19.37 -14.93 -17.79
N GLY A 136 19.94 -15.54 -18.79
CA GLY A 136 21.17 -16.32 -18.67
C GLY A 136 22.36 -15.63 -19.32
N ARG A 137 23.57 -15.82 -18.71
CA ARG A 137 24.86 -15.38 -19.26
C ARG A 137 25.89 -16.48 -19.09
N LYS A 138 26.60 -16.79 -20.17
CA LYS A 138 27.74 -17.71 -20.17
C LYS A 138 29.05 -16.98 -19.82
N PRO A 139 30.13 -17.73 -19.47
CA PRO A 139 31.45 -17.16 -19.27
C PRO A 139 32.03 -16.46 -20.52
N ASP A 140 31.64 -16.89 -21.71
CA ASP A 140 32.03 -16.30 -23.01
C ASP A 140 31.26 -15.00 -23.35
N GLY A 141 30.37 -14.55 -22.48
CA GLY A 141 29.55 -13.37 -22.66
C GLY A 141 28.21 -13.61 -23.39
N ALA A 142 27.98 -14.81 -23.94
CA ALA A 142 26.73 -15.11 -24.63
C ALA A 142 25.54 -15.04 -23.65
N THR A 143 24.48 -14.33 -24.04
CA THR A 143 23.28 -14.12 -23.22
C THR A 143 22.05 -14.77 -23.84
N LEU A 144 21.07 -15.11 -22.99
CA LEU A 144 19.78 -15.61 -23.39
C LEU A 144 18.69 -15.08 -22.47
N ARG A 145 17.58 -14.63 -23.04
CA ARG A 145 16.36 -14.33 -22.30
C ARG A 145 15.33 -15.46 -22.50
N TYR A 146 14.68 -15.86 -21.41
CA TYR A 146 13.58 -16.82 -21.41
C TYR A 146 12.39 -16.24 -20.66
N GLY A 147 11.21 -16.21 -21.29
CA GLY A 147 10.02 -15.53 -20.73
C GLY A 147 10.06 -14.01 -20.86
N GLY A 148 9.34 -13.31 -19.96
CA GLY A 148 9.22 -11.86 -19.99
C GLY A 148 8.46 -11.30 -21.20
N TRP A 149 7.46 -12.03 -21.70
CA TRP A 149 6.60 -11.62 -22.81
C TRP A 149 5.50 -10.65 -22.40
N GLY A 150 5.48 -10.25 -21.12
CA GLY A 150 4.44 -9.42 -20.53
C GLY A 150 3.28 -10.24 -20.00
N HIS A 151 2.45 -9.59 -19.21
CA HIS A 151 1.43 -10.23 -18.38
C HIS A 151 0.28 -10.92 -19.13
N VAL A 152 0.09 -10.63 -20.41
CA VAL A 152 -0.92 -11.27 -21.27
C VAL A 152 -0.40 -12.56 -21.88
N LEU A 153 0.88 -12.61 -22.26
CA LEU A 153 1.49 -13.73 -22.99
C LEU A 153 2.44 -14.59 -22.14
N GLY A 154 2.79 -14.12 -20.93
CA GLY A 154 3.80 -14.74 -20.09
C GLY A 154 3.75 -14.24 -18.65
N ASP A 155 4.93 -13.93 -18.08
CA ASP A 155 5.13 -13.48 -16.70
C ASP A 155 4.65 -14.50 -15.64
N LYS A 156 4.81 -15.80 -15.89
CA LYS A 156 4.41 -16.90 -14.99
C LYS A 156 5.15 -16.79 -13.64
N GLY A 157 4.43 -16.97 -12.54
CA GLY A 157 4.96 -16.87 -11.19
C GLY A 157 5.34 -15.43 -10.76
N SER A 158 4.93 -14.42 -11.54
CA SER A 158 5.07 -13.01 -11.17
C SER A 158 4.02 -12.59 -10.14
N GLY A 159 4.26 -11.43 -9.51
CA GLY A 159 3.26 -10.81 -8.64
C GLY A 159 1.93 -10.57 -9.34
N TYR A 160 1.98 -10.16 -10.63
CA TYR A 160 0.76 -10.00 -11.43
C TYR A 160 -0.02 -11.31 -11.58
N GLU A 161 0.65 -12.40 -11.99
CA GLU A 161 -0.02 -13.69 -12.16
C GLU A 161 -0.54 -14.24 -10.84
N ILE A 162 0.26 -14.15 -9.77
CA ILE A 162 -0.14 -14.57 -8.43
C ILE A 162 -1.38 -13.78 -7.97
N GLY A 163 -1.38 -12.45 -8.14
CA GLY A 163 -2.51 -11.59 -7.79
C GLY A 163 -3.75 -11.88 -8.62
N LEU A 164 -3.59 -12.04 -9.94
CA LEU A 164 -4.68 -12.39 -10.86
C LEU A 164 -5.29 -13.76 -10.53
N HIS A 165 -4.45 -14.75 -10.22
CA HIS A 165 -4.93 -16.07 -9.79
C HIS A 165 -5.64 -15.99 -8.43
N GLY A 166 -5.20 -15.11 -7.55
CA GLY A 166 -5.89 -14.82 -6.29
C GLY A 166 -7.32 -14.30 -6.50
N LEU A 167 -7.49 -13.35 -7.42
CA LEU A 167 -8.80 -12.85 -7.84
C LEU A 167 -9.67 -13.98 -8.42
N LYS A 168 -9.15 -14.66 -9.45
CA LYS A 168 -9.87 -15.74 -10.15
C LYS A 168 -10.27 -16.86 -9.20
N ALA A 169 -9.39 -17.30 -8.31
CA ALA A 169 -9.68 -18.36 -7.35
C ALA A 169 -10.75 -17.95 -6.34
N SER A 170 -10.76 -16.67 -5.94
CA SER A 170 -11.77 -16.14 -5.02
C SER A 170 -13.17 -16.15 -5.65
N VAL A 171 -13.29 -15.62 -6.87
CA VAL A 171 -14.56 -15.63 -7.63
C VAL A 171 -15.00 -17.06 -7.95
N PHE A 172 -14.09 -17.93 -8.38
CA PHE A 172 -14.39 -19.33 -8.68
C PHE A 172 -14.98 -20.09 -7.47
N LEU A 173 -14.45 -19.85 -6.26
CA LEU A 173 -14.98 -20.48 -5.05
C LEU A 173 -16.34 -19.90 -4.64
N LEU A 174 -16.60 -18.65 -4.95
CA LEU A 174 -17.92 -18.05 -4.77
C LEU A 174 -18.95 -18.71 -5.69
N ASP A 175 -18.66 -18.76 -7.00
CA ASP A 175 -19.58 -19.30 -8.01
C ASP A 175 -19.86 -20.77 -7.80
N ARG A 176 -18.82 -21.56 -7.50
CA ARG A 176 -18.92 -23.01 -7.40
C ARG A 176 -19.45 -23.52 -6.06
N GLU A 177 -19.01 -22.90 -4.97
CA GLU A 177 -19.21 -23.41 -3.60
C GLU A 177 -20.09 -22.49 -2.76
N ASN A 178 -20.57 -21.38 -3.32
CA ASN A 178 -21.24 -20.29 -2.60
C ASN A 178 -20.44 -19.91 -1.34
N ARG A 179 -19.11 -19.94 -1.42
CA ARG A 179 -18.18 -19.74 -0.33
C ARG A 179 -17.14 -18.68 -0.69
N TRP A 180 -17.09 -17.65 0.13
CA TRP A 180 -16.08 -16.63 -0.05
C TRP A 180 -14.85 -16.93 0.81
N PRO A 181 -13.63 -17.14 0.20
CA PRO A 181 -12.45 -17.59 0.92
C PRO A 181 -11.82 -16.48 1.78
N LEU A 182 -10.91 -16.87 2.68
CA LEU A 182 -10.08 -15.92 3.41
C LEU A 182 -9.26 -15.06 2.43
N LEU A 183 -8.74 -15.66 1.37
CA LEU A 183 -8.11 -14.98 0.24
C LEU A 183 -9.04 -13.90 -0.32
N GLY A 184 -10.26 -14.16 -0.73
CA GLY A 184 -11.25 -13.21 -1.17
C GLY A 184 -11.55 -12.09 -0.16
N ARG A 185 -11.58 -12.30 1.16
CA ARG A 185 -11.80 -11.26 2.21
C ARG A 185 -10.66 -10.27 2.33
N ASN A 186 -9.41 -10.73 2.37
CA ASN A 186 -8.25 -9.85 2.38
C ASN A 186 -8.17 -9.03 1.07
N ILE A 187 -8.67 -9.50 -0.15
CA ILE A 187 -8.84 -8.78 -1.42
C ILE A 187 -9.81 -7.58 -1.27
N LEU A 188 -11.03 -7.72 -0.78
CA LEU A 188 -11.92 -6.57 -0.60
C LEU A 188 -11.43 -5.57 0.42
N THR A 189 -10.89 -6.07 1.53
CA THR A 189 -10.39 -5.17 2.58
C THR A 189 -9.32 -4.22 2.06
N THR A 190 -8.40 -4.69 1.21
CA THR A 190 -7.33 -3.84 0.68
C THR A 190 -7.81 -2.93 -0.44
N LEU A 191 -8.72 -3.40 -1.28
CA LEU A 191 -9.33 -2.59 -2.33
C LEU A 191 -10.45 -1.67 -1.78
N GLN A 192 -10.76 -1.76 -0.49
CA GLN A 192 -11.85 -1.02 0.17
C GLN A 192 -13.21 -1.19 -0.53
N MET A 193 -13.46 -2.39 -1.03
CA MET A 193 -14.71 -2.76 -1.71
C MET A 193 -15.69 -3.39 -0.73
N ASN A 194 -16.97 -3.27 -1.02
CA ASN A 194 -18.03 -3.77 -0.15
C ASN A 194 -18.47 -5.19 -0.54
N GLU A 195 -18.47 -5.49 -1.83
CA GLU A 195 -19.00 -6.75 -2.37
C GLU A 195 -18.16 -7.25 -3.57
N PRO A 196 -18.23 -8.54 -3.95
CA PRO A 196 -17.45 -9.12 -5.04
C PRO A 196 -17.63 -8.45 -6.39
N GLU A 197 -18.84 -7.99 -6.64
CA GLU A 197 -19.24 -7.34 -7.88
C GLU A 197 -18.46 -6.06 -8.14
N ASP A 198 -18.02 -5.36 -7.09
CA ASP A 198 -17.15 -4.18 -7.20
C ASP A 198 -15.83 -4.46 -7.95
N LEU A 199 -15.38 -5.74 -7.97
CA LEU A 199 -14.17 -6.12 -8.73
C LEU A 199 -14.35 -6.05 -10.24
N ILE A 200 -15.55 -6.19 -10.73
CA ILE A 200 -15.78 -6.24 -12.19
C ILE A 200 -15.28 -4.94 -12.81
N ASP A 201 -15.71 -3.82 -12.26
CA ASP A 201 -15.31 -2.50 -12.76
C ASP A 201 -13.85 -2.16 -12.41
N TRP A 202 -13.40 -2.53 -11.22
CA TRP A 202 -11.99 -2.35 -10.85
C TRP A 202 -11.05 -3.15 -11.75
N ALA A 203 -11.30 -4.43 -11.99
CA ALA A 203 -10.44 -5.29 -12.81
C ALA A 203 -10.35 -4.84 -14.27
N ARG A 204 -11.37 -4.13 -14.78
CA ARG A 204 -11.38 -3.56 -16.15
C ARG A 204 -10.44 -2.37 -16.30
N THR A 205 -10.13 -1.66 -15.22
CA THR A 205 -9.35 -0.41 -15.23
C THR A 205 -8.05 -0.52 -14.46
N ALA A 206 -7.88 -1.57 -13.65
CA ALA A 206 -6.71 -1.77 -12.79
C ALA A 206 -5.42 -1.85 -13.58
N ALA A 207 -4.43 -1.06 -13.18
CA ALA A 207 -3.09 -1.13 -13.74
C ALA A 207 -2.42 -2.48 -13.40
N LYS A 208 -1.45 -2.90 -14.23
CA LYS A 208 -0.68 -4.12 -14.00
C LYS A 208 -0.05 -4.16 -12.58
N SER A 209 0.41 -3.03 -12.10
CA SER A 209 1.02 -2.89 -10.76
C SER A 209 0.02 -3.09 -9.64
N GLU A 210 -1.23 -2.67 -9.82
CA GLU A 210 -2.29 -2.83 -8.83
C GLU A 210 -2.69 -4.30 -8.69
N ILE A 211 -2.83 -5.02 -9.81
CA ILE A 211 -3.08 -6.47 -9.79
C ILE A 211 -1.89 -7.21 -9.18
N ALA A 212 -0.65 -6.83 -9.52
CA ALA A 212 0.55 -7.43 -8.96
C ALA A 212 0.68 -7.19 -7.45
N ALA A 213 0.20 -6.04 -6.97
CA ALA A 213 0.14 -5.75 -5.55
C ALA A 213 -0.74 -6.77 -4.81
N LEU A 214 -1.71 -7.40 -5.45
CA LEU A 214 -2.56 -8.43 -4.85
C LEU A 214 -1.80 -9.71 -4.47
N ALA A 215 -0.60 -9.94 -4.98
CA ALA A 215 0.19 -11.12 -4.68
C ALA A 215 0.43 -11.30 -3.16
N ILE A 216 0.65 -10.22 -2.43
CA ILE A 216 0.99 -10.36 -1.00
C ILE A 216 -0.20 -10.86 -0.18
N GLN A 217 -1.46 -10.60 -0.58
CA GLN A 217 -2.57 -11.23 0.14
C GLN A 217 -2.71 -12.70 -0.18
N VAL A 218 -2.28 -13.10 -1.35
CA VAL A 218 -2.11 -14.52 -1.59
C VAL A 218 -1.08 -15.08 -0.60
N PHE A 219 0.06 -14.42 -0.40
CA PHE A 219 1.06 -14.82 0.61
C PHE A 219 0.50 -14.76 2.04
N ALA A 220 -0.17 -13.67 2.41
CA ALA A 220 -0.75 -13.50 3.74
C ALA A 220 -1.84 -14.55 4.03
N SER A 221 -2.65 -14.89 3.04
CA SER A 221 -3.70 -15.89 3.17
C SER A 221 -3.15 -17.30 3.23
N ALA A 222 -2.14 -17.61 2.43
CA ALA A 222 -1.43 -18.89 2.47
C ALA A 222 -0.80 -19.13 3.85
N ALA A 223 -0.19 -18.11 4.45
CA ALA A 223 0.38 -18.16 5.80
C ALA A 223 -0.69 -18.43 6.88
N LYS A 224 -1.92 -17.97 6.66
CA LYS A 224 -3.07 -18.21 7.54
C LYS A 224 -3.82 -19.52 7.23
N GLY A 225 -3.31 -20.32 6.31
CA GLY A 225 -3.85 -21.65 6.02
C GLY A 225 -4.86 -21.72 4.86
N ASP A 226 -5.08 -20.64 4.10
CA ASP A 226 -5.95 -20.66 2.94
C ASP A 226 -5.39 -21.63 1.86
N LYS A 227 -6.19 -22.64 1.50
CA LYS A 227 -5.76 -23.69 0.59
C LYS A 227 -5.55 -23.16 -0.83
N ALA A 228 -6.47 -22.33 -1.34
CA ALA A 228 -6.39 -21.78 -2.68
C ALA A 228 -5.13 -20.91 -2.84
N ALA A 229 -4.82 -20.09 -1.84
CA ALA A 229 -3.61 -19.28 -1.81
C ALA A 229 -2.34 -20.13 -1.81
N ARG A 230 -2.30 -21.24 -1.06
CA ARG A 230 -1.16 -22.18 -1.08
C ARG A 230 -0.97 -22.86 -2.43
N ASP A 231 -2.08 -23.30 -3.04
CA ASP A 231 -2.05 -23.95 -4.35
C ASP A 231 -1.55 -22.99 -5.44
N ILE A 232 -1.97 -21.70 -5.39
CA ILE A 232 -1.48 -20.66 -6.30
C ILE A 232 0.04 -20.45 -6.13
N LEU A 233 0.53 -20.34 -4.90
CA LEU A 233 1.96 -20.16 -4.64
C LEU A 233 2.78 -21.40 -5.02
N ALA A 234 2.24 -22.61 -4.85
CA ALA A 234 2.89 -23.82 -5.27
C ALA A 234 3.05 -23.88 -6.80
N ALA A 235 2.01 -23.54 -7.55
CA ALA A 235 2.04 -23.47 -9.01
C ALA A 235 2.97 -22.35 -9.52
N ALA A 236 2.96 -21.19 -8.87
CA ALA A 236 3.87 -20.09 -9.21
C ALA A 236 5.35 -20.46 -8.99
N ALA A 237 5.66 -21.14 -7.88
CA ALA A 237 7.02 -21.61 -7.61
C ALA A 237 7.49 -22.67 -8.62
N GLU A 238 6.59 -23.56 -9.04
CA GLU A 238 6.85 -24.55 -10.08
C GLU A 238 7.15 -23.90 -11.42
N SER A 239 6.29 -22.97 -11.86
CA SER A 239 6.49 -22.23 -13.11
C SER A 239 7.82 -21.46 -13.15
N LEU A 240 8.22 -20.79 -12.05
CA LEU A 240 9.50 -20.08 -11.97
C LEU A 240 10.70 -21.04 -12.04
N ALA A 241 10.61 -22.20 -11.38
CA ALA A 241 11.68 -23.18 -11.41
C ALA A 241 11.82 -23.84 -12.80
N ASP A 242 10.70 -24.14 -13.46
CA ASP A 242 10.68 -24.67 -14.82
C ASP A 242 11.22 -23.67 -15.84
N ASP A 243 10.87 -22.39 -15.73
CA ASP A 243 11.40 -21.33 -16.60
C ASP A 243 12.91 -21.17 -16.40
N GLY A 244 13.39 -21.20 -15.15
CA GLY A 244 14.82 -21.18 -14.82
C GLY A 244 15.57 -22.38 -15.41
N MET A 245 15.03 -23.60 -15.23
CA MET A 245 15.58 -24.82 -15.83
C MET A 245 15.60 -24.75 -17.36
N ASN A 246 14.49 -24.33 -17.98
CA ASN A 246 14.40 -24.24 -19.44
C ASN A 246 15.37 -23.17 -20.01
N CYS A 247 15.58 -22.06 -19.31
CA CYS A 247 16.61 -21.09 -19.65
C CYS A 247 18.00 -21.74 -19.63
N ALA A 248 18.34 -22.52 -18.59
CA ALA A 248 19.60 -23.23 -18.48
C ALA A 248 19.79 -24.29 -19.59
N LEU A 249 18.77 -25.06 -19.91
CA LEU A 249 18.79 -26.08 -20.98
C LEU A 249 19.08 -25.51 -22.38
N ARG A 250 18.67 -24.26 -22.63
CA ARG A 250 18.97 -23.57 -23.89
C ARG A 250 20.38 -22.99 -23.95
N MET A 251 21.07 -22.91 -22.81
CA MET A 251 22.43 -22.34 -22.74
C MET A 251 23.50 -23.40 -22.60
N VAL A 252 23.25 -24.45 -21.82
CA VAL A 252 24.25 -25.49 -21.53
C VAL A 252 23.62 -26.89 -21.54
N LYS A 253 24.46 -27.94 -21.69
CA LYS A 253 24.01 -29.35 -21.58
C LYS A 253 23.50 -29.63 -20.15
N LYS A 254 22.44 -30.42 -20.04
CA LYS A 254 21.88 -30.84 -18.76
C LYS A 254 22.97 -31.47 -17.87
N GLY A 255 23.01 -31.01 -16.61
CA GLY A 255 24.02 -31.45 -15.64
C GLY A 255 25.34 -30.69 -15.64
N ALA A 256 25.51 -29.69 -16.51
CA ALA A 256 26.62 -28.74 -16.38
C ALA A 256 26.47 -27.88 -15.11
N PRO A 257 27.55 -27.36 -14.52
CA PRO A 257 27.47 -26.43 -13.41
C PRO A 257 26.73 -25.15 -13.81
N VAL A 258 25.70 -24.76 -13.04
CA VAL A 258 24.91 -23.55 -13.25
C VAL A 258 24.66 -22.88 -11.91
N GLU A 259 24.74 -21.56 -11.87
CA GLU A 259 24.29 -20.76 -10.74
C GLU A 259 22.97 -20.07 -11.08
N PHE A 260 21.92 -20.34 -10.26
CA PHE A 260 20.67 -19.62 -10.32
C PHE A 260 20.69 -18.49 -9.31
N LEU A 261 20.42 -17.27 -9.78
CA LEU A 261 20.31 -16.07 -8.95
C LEU A 261 18.84 -15.66 -8.89
N LEU A 262 18.25 -15.73 -7.69
CA LEU A 262 16.89 -15.29 -7.45
C LEU A 262 16.84 -13.78 -7.24
N ALA A 263 15.96 -13.10 -7.96
CA ALA A 263 15.80 -11.64 -7.91
C ALA A 263 14.33 -11.20 -8.03
N GLY A 264 14.08 -9.94 -7.76
CA GLY A 264 12.76 -9.33 -7.81
C GLY A 264 12.01 -9.41 -6.48
N SER A 265 11.08 -8.46 -6.32
CA SER A 265 10.41 -8.23 -5.04
C SER A 265 9.65 -9.44 -4.48
N VAL A 266 9.07 -10.26 -5.34
CA VAL A 266 8.32 -11.47 -4.92
C VAL A 266 9.28 -12.50 -4.30
N LEU A 267 10.43 -12.75 -4.92
CA LEU A 267 11.40 -13.73 -4.40
C LEU A 267 12.18 -13.20 -3.20
N LEU A 268 12.63 -11.94 -3.27
CA LEU A 268 13.51 -11.39 -2.23
C LEU A 268 12.77 -11.09 -0.92
N LYS A 269 11.47 -10.78 -0.97
CA LYS A 269 10.69 -10.43 0.23
C LYS A 269 9.81 -11.56 0.76
N GLN A 270 9.78 -12.70 0.08
CA GLN A 270 9.06 -13.89 0.50
C GLN A 270 10.03 -15.07 0.70
N PRO A 271 10.79 -15.12 1.81
CA PRO A 271 11.86 -16.11 1.99
C PRO A 271 11.39 -17.57 1.92
N ALA A 272 10.18 -17.87 2.39
CA ALA A 272 9.60 -19.20 2.30
C ALA A 272 9.29 -19.61 0.86
N PHE A 273 8.81 -18.66 0.05
CA PHE A 273 8.55 -18.86 -1.37
C PHE A 273 9.85 -19.01 -2.17
N ALA A 274 10.84 -18.17 -1.91
CA ALA A 274 12.17 -18.27 -2.50
C ALA A 274 12.83 -19.63 -2.19
N ARG A 275 12.72 -20.12 -0.94
CA ARG A 275 13.18 -21.47 -0.59
C ARG A 275 12.47 -22.58 -1.37
N ASN A 276 11.15 -22.44 -1.58
CA ASN A 276 10.40 -23.41 -2.40
C ASN A 276 10.91 -23.43 -3.84
N VAL A 277 11.09 -22.26 -4.47
CA VAL A 277 11.68 -22.15 -5.82
C VAL A 277 13.11 -22.72 -5.85
N SER A 278 13.95 -22.40 -4.86
CA SER A 278 15.32 -22.91 -4.74
C SER A 278 15.36 -24.44 -4.65
N ASN A 279 14.52 -25.02 -3.79
CA ASN A 279 14.45 -26.48 -3.62
C ASN A 279 13.99 -27.19 -4.91
N ARG A 280 13.06 -26.59 -5.65
CA ARG A 280 12.60 -27.10 -6.96
C ARG A 280 13.72 -27.01 -8.00
N LEU A 281 14.43 -25.88 -8.10
CA LEU A 281 15.58 -25.71 -9.00
C LEU A 281 16.68 -26.72 -8.70
N MET A 282 17.07 -26.91 -7.43
CA MET A 282 18.08 -27.91 -7.05
C MET A 282 17.63 -29.35 -7.34
N LYS A 283 16.34 -29.66 -7.22
CA LYS A 283 15.78 -30.96 -7.62
C LYS A 283 15.83 -31.16 -9.14
N LEU A 284 15.49 -30.14 -9.91
CA LEU A 284 15.51 -30.18 -11.39
C LEU A 284 16.94 -30.14 -11.96
N TRP A 285 17.85 -29.47 -11.25
CA TRP A 285 19.25 -29.32 -11.64
C TRP A 285 20.21 -29.58 -10.47
N PRO A 286 20.53 -30.84 -10.14
CA PRO A 286 21.27 -31.20 -8.91
C PRO A 286 22.68 -30.63 -8.76
N LYS A 287 23.32 -30.21 -9.87
CA LYS A 287 24.65 -29.55 -9.85
C LYS A 287 24.55 -28.02 -9.86
N SER A 288 23.42 -27.44 -9.48
CA SER A 288 23.25 -26.01 -9.38
C SER A 288 23.58 -25.48 -7.98
N ARG A 289 24.08 -24.24 -7.96
CA ARG A 289 24.02 -23.34 -6.79
C ARG A 289 22.83 -22.42 -6.96
N VAL A 290 22.07 -22.17 -5.92
CA VAL A 290 20.98 -21.19 -5.94
C VAL A 290 21.27 -20.15 -4.87
N THR A 291 21.36 -18.89 -5.29
CA THR A 291 21.60 -17.73 -4.42
C THR A 291 20.53 -16.68 -4.63
N SER A 292 20.40 -15.74 -3.71
CA SER A 292 19.49 -14.61 -3.84
C SER A 292 20.30 -13.32 -4.01
N LEU A 293 19.81 -12.43 -4.84
CA LEU A 293 20.42 -11.12 -5.05
C LEU A 293 20.44 -10.34 -3.73
N GLN A 294 21.64 -10.00 -3.27
CA GLN A 294 21.86 -9.29 -1.99
C GLN A 294 22.11 -7.80 -2.18
N ARG A 295 22.56 -7.46 -3.36
CA ARG A 295 23.01 -6.12 -3.69
C ARG A 295 22.06 -5.50 -4.74
N ASP A 296 21.85 -4.14 -4.87
CA ASP A 296 20.94 -3.42 -5.78
C ASP A 296 21.34 -3.52 -7.28
N SER A 297 20.55 -3.70 -8.23
CA SER A 297 20.90 -3.87 -9.66
C SER A 297 21.66 -2.66 -10.22
N VAL A 298 21.48 -1.46 -9.66
CA VAL A 298 22.21 -0.26 -10.12
C VAL A 298 23.72 -0.34 -9.94
N CYS A 299 24.27 -1.08 -8.96
CA CYS A 299 25.71 -1.27 -8.88
C CYS A 299 26.23 -2.27 -9.93
N GLY A 300 25.36 -3.26 -10.49
CA GLY A 300 25.72 -3.99 -11.71
C GLY A 300 25.80 -3.06 -12.89
N ALA A 301 24.98 -2.02 -12.94
CA ALA A 301 25.18 -0.94 -13.87
C ALA A 301 26.55 -0.25 -13.63
N LEU A 302 26.85 0.11 -12.39
CA LEU A 302 28.17 0.71 -12.07
C LEU A 302 29.34 -0.23 -12.39
N GLU A 303 29.19 -1.56 -12.12
CA GLU A 303 30.22 -2.54 -12.49
C GLU A 303 30.37 -2.70 -13.98
N LEU A 304 29.29 -2.70 -14.72
CA LEU A 304 29.36 -2.69 -16.18
C LEU A 304 30.04 -1.42 -16.70
N ALA A 305 29.77 -0.25 -16.12
CA ALA A 305 30.50 0.97 -16.47
C ALA A 305 32.00 0.81 -16.24
N LYS A 306 32.41 0.32 -15.08
CA LYS A 306 33.82 0.07 -14.78
C LYS A 306 34.42 -1.10 -15.57
N HIS A 307 33.67 -2.13 -15.91
CA HIS A 307 34.13 -3.24 -16.73
C HIS A 307 34.39 -2.81 -18.16
N HIS A 308 33.51 -1.99 -18.74
CA HIS A 308 33.64 -1.52 -20.12
C HIS A 308 34.57 -0.32 -20.24
N PHE A 309 34.65 0.51 -19.19
CA PHE A 309 35.38 1.78 -19.23
C PHE A 309 36.37 1.95 -18.06
N GLY A 310 36.40 1.02 -17.11
CA GLY A 310 37.26 1.09 -15.94
C GLY A 310 37.05 0.19 -14.72
N LYS A 311 36.01 -0.59 -14.49
CA LYS A 311 35.67 -1.67 -13.46
C LYS A 311 34.84 -1.33 -12.20
N GLY A 312 33.75 -2.08 -11.83
CA GLY A 312 32.92 -2.00 -10.67
C GLY A 312 31.66 -2.53 -10.15
N HIS A 313 30.67 -2.38 -9.31
CA HIS A 313 29.52 -3.17 -8.69
C HIS A 313 28.25 -2.59 -7.98
N ALA A 314 27.07 -3.22 -7.67
CA ALA A 314 25.66 -3.16 -7.42
C ALA A 314 24.56 -3.51 -6.41
N PRO A 315 23.12 -3.40 -6.19
CA PRO A 315 21.94 -3.49 -5.35
C PRO A 315 20.50 -3.80 -5.19
N THR A 316 19.23 -3.50 -4.57
CA THR A 316 17.88 -4.12 -4.37
C THR A 316 16.58 -3.43 -3.90
N PRO A 317 15.31 -4.04 -3.63
CA PRO A 317 13.85 -3.74 -3.86
C PRO A 317 12.64 -3.86 -2.92
N SER A 318 11.16 -3.90 -3.31
CA SER A 318 9.89 -4.54 -2.82
C SER A 318 8.42 -4.02 -2.78
N GLU A 319 7.13 -4.57 -2.68
CA GLU A 319 5.80 -5.17 -2.34
C GLU A 319 4.35 -4.61 -2.43
N THR A 320 3.08 -5.23 -2.38
CA THR A 320 1.83 -5.89 -1.92
C THR A 320 0.32 -5.68 -2.12
N GLU A 321 -0.85 -6.40 -1.98
CA GLU A 321 -2.12 -7.11 -1.72
C GLU A 321 -3.67 -6.87 -1.85
N THR A 322 -4.91 -7.75 -1.59
CA THR A 322 -6.26 -8.08 -1.45
C THR A 322 -7.61 -8.65 -1.34
N PHE A 323 -9.05 -8.87 -1.32
CA PHE A 323 -10.22 -9.81 -1.10
C PHE A 323 -11.78 -9.67 -1.22
N TYR A 324 -12.88 -10.54 -0.67
CA TYR A 324 -14.37 -10.65 -0.80
C TYR A 324 -15.41 -11.40 0.01
N ILE A 325 -16.87 -11.41 -0.06
CA ILE A 325 -18.02 -12.31 0.26
C ILE A 325 -19.52 -11.94 0.16
N GLN A 326 -20.59 -12.79 0.57
CA GLN A 326 -22.03 -12.86 0.26
C GLN A 326 -23.14 -12.56 1.32
N GLU A 327 -24.46 -12.62 1.01
CA GLU A 327 -25.76 -12.05 1.48
C GLU A 327 -26.63 -12.87 2.49
N SER A 328 -27.71 -12.49 3.15
CA SER A 328 -28.97 -11.73 3.12
C SER A 328 -29.83 -11.91 4.39
N ASP A 329 -30.81 -11.01 4.69
CA ASP A 329 -32.07 -11.25 5.43
C ASP A 329 -32.91 -9.98 5.64
N LYS A 330 -34.19 -10.09 6.00
CA LYS A 330 -35.15 -8.97 6.18
C LYS A 330 -34.77 -8.07 7.37
N ILE A 331 -34.52 -6.78 7.11
CA ILE A 331 -34.13 -5.79 8.10
C ILE A 331 -35.27 -4.83 8.40
N VAL A 332 -35.53 -4.61 9.69
CA VAL A 332 -36.54 -3.65 10.14
C VAL A 332 -35.90 -2.27 10.30
N LEU A 333 -36.37 -1.30 9.51
CA LEU A 333 -35.93 0.08 9.56
C LEU A 333 -36.64 0.88 10.66
N PRO A 334 -35.97 1.87 11.32
CA PRO A 334 -36.59 2.71 12.32
C PRO A 334 -37.57 3.72 11.73
N VAL A 335 -38.56 4.08 12.51
CA VAL A 335 -39.57 5.08 12.15
C VAL A 335 -39.31 6.39 12.90
N SER A 336 -39.42 7.52 12.19
CA SER A 336 -39.39 8.86 12.82
C SER A 336 -40.81 9.38 13.01
N THR A 337 -41.09 9.87 14.20
CA THR A 337 -42.33 10.64 14.47
C THR A 337 -42.08 12.10 14.14
N GLY A 338 -42.39 12.49 12.91
CA GLY A 338 -42.11 13.83 12.36
C GLY A 338 -40.79 13.96 11.59
N LEU A 339 -40.50 15.17 11.11
CA LEU A 339 -39.24 15.47 10.41
C LEU A 339 -38.06 15.40 11.37
N SER A 340 -36.97 14.74 10.91
CA SER A 340 -35.69 14.81 11.63
C SER A 340 -35.25 16.27 11.82
N PRO A 341 -34.65 16.64 12.95
CA PRO A 341 -34.10 18.00 13.11
C PRO A 341 -33.22 18.46 11.94
N THR A 342 -32.48 17.57 11.31
CA THR A 342 -31.65 17.86 10.14
C THR A 342 -32.42 18.19 8.86
N GLU A 343 -33.69 17.80 8.79
CA GLU A 343 -34.58 18.08 7.65
C GLU A 343 -35.51 19.28 7.89
N GLN A 344 -35.50 19.85 9.09
CA GLN A 344 -36.28 21.04 9.40
C GLN A 344 -35.63 22.29 8.81
N ARG A 345 -36.44 23.31 8.49
CA ARG A 345 -35.92 24.62 8.08
C ARG A 345 -35.32 25.34 9.26
N ASN A 346 -34.15 25.92 9.08
CA ASN A 346 -33.53 26.77 10.10
C ASN A 346 -34.12 28.19 10.00
N PRO A 347 -34.83 28.68 11.02
CA PRO A 347 -35.44 30.00 10.99
C PRO A 347 -34.45 31.15 10.77
N LEU A 348 -33.19 30.99 11.21
CA LEU A 348 -32.15 32.01 11.07
C LEU A 348 -31.62 32.14 9.63
N SER A 349 -31.85 31.13 8.79
CA SER A 349 -31.35 31.09 7.40
C SER A 349 -32.45 31.11 6.33
N GLU A 350 -33.71 31.40 6.67
CA GLU A 350 -34.82 31.41 5.70
C GLU A 350 -34.61 32.33 4.50
N LYS A 351 -33.82 33.40 4.67
CA LYS A 351 -33.48 34.37 3.63
C LYS A 351 -32.02 34.32 3.22
N LEU A 352 -31.37 33.14 3.32
CA LEU A 352 -29.93 32.97 3.07
C LEU A 352 -29.52 33.46 1.68
N ASP A 353 -30.38 33.29 0.68
CA ASP A 353 -30.19 33.74 -0.71
C ASP A 353 -30.13 35.28 -0.87
N ARG A 354 -30.59 36.04 0.14
CA ARG A 354 -30.75 37.50 0.08
C ARG A 354 -29.89 38.28 1.06
N VAL A 355 -29.20 37.57 1.97
CA VAL A 355 -28.36 38.26 2.96
C VAL A 355 -27.00 38.65 2.36
N PRO A 356 -26.40 39.76 2.77
CA PRO A 356 -25.03 40.11 2.39
C PRO A 356 -24.05 38.99 2.76
N LEU A 357 -23.01 38.78 1.94
CA LEU A 357 -22.02 37.71 2.15
C LEU A 357 -21.43 37.71 3.56
N SER A 358 -21.11 38.88 4.11
CA SER A 358 -20.58 39.03 5.48
C SER A 358 -21.53 38.48 6.54
N LYS A 359 -22.84 38.72 6.39
CA LYS A 359 -23.86 38.18 7.31
C LYS A 359 -24.03 36.67 7.10
N GLY A 360 -23.92 36.19 5.86
CA GLY A 360 -23.94 34.76 5.54
C GLY A 360 -22.77 34.02 6.21
N VAL A 361 -21.54 34.56 6.11
CA VAL A 361 -20.36 34.00 6.77
C VAL A 361 -20.52 33.98 8.28
N ALA A 362 -20.96 35.09 8.87
CA ALA A 362 -21.20 35.18 10.32
C ALA A 362 -22.24 34.16 10.81
N LEU A 363 -23.33 33.97 10.04
CA LEU A 363 -24.37 32.98 10.33
C LEU A 363 -23.82 31.55 10.28
N MET A 364 -23.05 31.20 9.25
CA MET A 364 -22.41 29.88 9.14
C MET A 364 -21.54 29.57 10.36
N ILE A 365 -20.68 30.51 10.75
CA ILE A 365 -19.79 30.33 11.91
C ILE A 365 -20.58 30.25 13.22
N ALA A 366 -21.59 31.11 13.42
CA ALA A 366 -22.43 31.11 14.60
C ALA A 366 -23.22 29.80 14.76
N GLU A 367 -23.72 29.22 13.66
CA GLU A 367 -24.43 27.94 13.72
C GLU A 367 -23.53 26.77 14.12
N GLU A 368 -22.27 26.73 13.66
CA GLU A 368 -21.30 25.70 14.05
C GLU A 368 -20.99 25.72 15.56
N SER A 369 -21.09 26.86 16.22
CA SER A 369 -20.88 26.96 17.68
C SER A 369 -21.87 26.13 18.51
N LYS A 370 -23.01 25.72 17.95
CA LYS A 370 -24.02 24.85 18.61
C LYS A 370 -23.57 23.40 18.75
N VAL A 371 -22.55 22.96 17.99
CA VAL A 371 -22.09 21.57 17.98
C VAL A 371 -21.52 21.18 19.35
N GLY A 372 -20.58 21.95 19.91
CA GLY A 372 -19.94 21.64 21.19
C GLY A 372 -20.95 21.41 22.32
N PRO A 373 -21.89 22.36 22.60
CA PRO A 373 -22.93 22.19 23.61
C PRO A 373 -23.85 20.98 23.39
N ALA A 374 -24.16 20.66 22.12
CA ALA A 374 -24.97 19.47 21.80
C ALA A 374 -24.21 18.17 22.13
N LEU A 375 -22.93 18.10 21.81
CA LEU A 375 -22.08 16.94 22.13
C LEU A 375 -21.87 16.78 23.64
N MET A 376 -21.74 17.86 24.39
CA MET A 376 -21.61 17.81 25.85
C MET A 376 -22.82 17.21 26.55
N LYS A 377 -24.02 17.32 25.98
CA LYS A 377 -25.22 16.64 26.48
C LYS A 377 -25.14 15.11 26.31
N GLU A 378 -24.44 14.64 25.29
CA GLU A 378 -24.25 13.21 24.98
C GLU A 378 -22.91 12.65 25.52
N ARG A 379 -22.13 13.44 26.30
CA ARG A 379 -20.76 13.08 26.72
C ARG A 379 -20.65 11.69 27.36
N HIS A 380 -21.61 11.27 28.19
CA HIS A 380 -21.59 9.96 28.86
C HIS A 380 -21.77 8.81 27.87
N LYS A 381 -22.56 9.01 26.80
CA LYS A 381 -22.71 8.03 25.74
C LYS A 381 -21.44 7.95 24.86
N ILE A 382 -20.81 9.11 24.60
CA ILE A 382 -19.53 9.15 23.89
C ILE A 382 -18.44 8.46 24.72
N GLU A 383 -18.37 8.71 26.02
CA GLU A 383 -17.48 8.01 26.95
C GLU A 383 -17.71 6.50 26.91
N ARG A 384 -18.97 6.06 26.98
CA ARG A 384 -19.31 4.65 26.89
C ARG A 384 -18.91 4.02 25.55
N ALA A 385 -19.00 4.75 24.46
CA ALA A 385 -18.52 4.29 23.15
C ALA A 385 -16.97 4.13 23.14
N VAL A 386 -16.22 5.07 23.75
CA VAL A 386 -14.77 4.92 23.94
C VAL A 386 -14.44 3.64 24.71
N GLU A 387 -15.13 3.36 25.79
CA GLU A 387 -14.93 2.11 26.58
C GLU A 387 -15.17 0.86 25.75
N LEU A 388 -16.22 0.85 24.91
CA LEU A 388 -16.53 -0.26 24.00
C LEU A 388 -15.39 -0.45 22.97
N VAL A 389 -14.87 0.63 22.40
CA VAL A 389 -13.74 0.57 21.46
C VAL A 389 -12.47 0.06 22.16
N VAL A 390 -12.14 0.57 23.35
CA VAL A 390 -11.00 0.10 24.16
C VAL A 390 -11.13 -1.40 24.48
N SER A 391 -12.28 -1.82 24.94
CA SER A 391 -12.57 -3.24 25.24
C SER A 391 -12.39 -4.11 23.99
N THR A 392 -12.89 -3.64 22.84
CA THR A 392 -12.73 -4.30 21.54
C THR A 392 -11.24 -4.45 21.17
N PHE A 393 -10.46 -3.38 21.25
CA PHE A 393 -9.04 -3.42 20.90
C PHE A 393 -8.23 -4.32 21.84
N ARG A 394 -8.53 -4.34 23.14
CA ARG A 394 -7.88 -5.24 24.12
C ARG A 394 -8.12 -6.71 23.84
N ARG A 395 -9.29 -7.06 23.25
CA ARG A 395 -9.61 -8.43 22.81
C ARG A 395 -9.07 -8.78 21.43
N GLY A 396 -8.25 -7.90 20.83
CA GLY A 396 -7.73 -8.09 19.48
C GLY A 396 -8.75 -7.83 18.36
N GLY A 397 -9.92 -7.28 18.67
CA GLY A 397 -10.97 -6.92 17.72
C GLY A 397 -10.65 -5.63 16.96
N ARG A 398 -11.53 -5.30 15.99
CA ARG A 398 -11.40 -4.17 15.05
C ARG A 398 -12.59 -3.22 15.20
N LEU A 399 -12.37 -1.96 14.83
CA LEU A 399 -13.41 -0.94 14.72
C LEU A 399 -13.80 -0.74 13.26
N PHE A 400 -15.10 -0.82 12.97
CA PHE A 400 -15.64 -0.51 11.65
C PHE A 400 -16.59 0.69 11.74
N TYR A 401 -16.29 1.73 10.98
CA TYR A 401 -17.24 2.80 10.69
C TYR A 401 -18.03 2.44 9.44
N ILE A 402 -19.34 2.65 9.46
CA ILE A 402 -20.19 2.41 8.31
C ILE A 402 -21.16 3.55 8.08
N GLY A 403 -21.24 4.06 6.86
CA GLY A 403 -22.11 5.19 6.53
C GLY A 403 -22.26 5.40 5.03
N ALA A 404 -23.14 6.33 4.66
CA ALA A 404 -23.32 6.80 3.29
C ALA A 404 -22.90 8.27 3.17
N GLY A 405 -22.54 8.71 1.97
CA GLY A 405 -22.18 10.10 1.68
C GLY A 405 -21.14 10.69 2.62
N THR A 406 -21.40 11.86 3.17
CA THR A 406 -20.48 12.55 4.11
C THR A 406 -20.19 11.70 5.35
N SER A 407 -21.18 11.01 5.90
CA SER A 407 -21.02 10.18 7.11
C SER A 407 -19.98 9.07 6.91
N GLY A 408 -20.07 8.34 5.80
CA GLY A 408 -19.10 7.30 5.47
C GLY A 408 -17.72 7.83 5.14
N ARG A 409 -17.63 8.97 4.43
CA ARG A 409 -16.35 9.65 4.12
C ARG A 409 -15.62 10.09 5.38
N LEU A 410 -16.33 10.60 6.38
CA LEU A 410 -15.75 10.96 7.68
C LEU A 410 -15.24 9.73 8.44
N GLY A 411 -15.94 8.60 8.34
CA GLY A 411 -15.47 7.32 8.88
C GLY A 411 -14.17 6.86 8.22
N ILE A 412 -14.05 6.98 6.90
CA ILE A 412 -12.80 6.69 6.18
C ILE A 412 -11.69 7.66 6.60
N LEU A 413 -11.98 8.96 6.69
CA LEU A 413 -11.01 9.97 7.10
C LEU A 413 -10.39 9.64 8.46
N ASP A 414 -11.21 9.33 9.48
CA ASP A 414 -10.71 8.97 10.80
C ASP A 414 -9.91 7.65 10.79
N ALA A 415 -10.37 6.67 10.01
CA ALA A 415 -9.71 5.38 9.90
C ALA A 415 -8.30 5.47 9.30
N VAL A 416 -8.10 6.25 8.23
CA VAL A 416 -6.81 6.36 7.55
C VAL A 416 -5.79 7.20 8.33
N GLU A 417 -6.24 8.07 9.24
CA GLU A 417 -5.35 8.86 10.09
C GLU A 417 -4.84 8.08 11.33
N CYS A 418 -5.46 6.96 11.68
CA CYS A 418 -5.06 6.16 12.84
C CYS A 418 -3.69 5.47 12.69
N PRO A 419 -3.35 4.81 11.56
CA PRO A 419 -2.04 4.16 11.38
C PRO A 419 -0.84 5.12 11.48
N PRO A 420 -0.80 6.27 10.81
CA PRO A 420 0.33 7.19 10.92
C PRO A 420 0.44 7.84 12.30
N THR A 421 -0.70 8.07 12.99
CA THR A 421 -0.74 8.75 14.29
C THR A 421 -0.37 7.83 15.45
N PHE A 422 -0.86 6.59 15.43
CA PHE A 422 -0.76 5.65 16.56
C PHE A 422 0.01 4.36 16.25
N ARG A 423 0.56 4.23 15.04
CA ARG A 423 1.31 3.05 14.58
C ARG A 423 0.54 1.75 14.83
N ILE A 424 -0.71 1.74 14.42
CA ILE A 424 -1.56 0.55 14.43
C ILE A 424 -1.67 -0.05 13.03
N PRO A 425 -1.98 -1.35 12.89
CA PRO A 425 -2.30 -1.95 11.60
C PRO A 425 -3.48 -1.24 10.92
N ALA A 426 -3.44 -1.11 9.59
CA ALA A 426 -4.47 -0.42 8.82
C ALA A 426 -5.86 -1.10 8.92
N ASP A 427 -5.90 -2.39 9.19
CA ASP A 427 -7.12 -3.16 9.40
C ASP A 427 -7.75 -2.98 10.80
N ARG A 428 -7.05 -2.32 11.73
CA ARG A 428 -7.56 -2.10 13.10
C ARG A 428 -8.74 -1.15 13.16
N VAL A 429 -8.74 -0.12 12.34
CA VAL A 429 -9.86 0.83 12.16
C VAL A 429 -10.17 0.91 10.68
N GLN A 430 -11.40 0.64 10.28
CA GLN A 430 -11.82 0.58 8.89
C GLN A 430 -13.06 1.42 8.64
N GLY A 431 -13.12 2.08 7.48
CA GLY A 431 -14.32 2.75 6.98
C GLY A 431 -15.01 1.91 5.90
N ILE A 432 -16.32 1.85 5.94
CA ILE A 432 -17.19 1.22 4.94
C ILE A 432 -18.17 2.28 4.46
N LEU A 433 -18.13 2.56 3.16
CA LEU A 433 -18.94 3.60 2.51
C LEU A 433 -19.92 2.97 1.53
N ALA A 434 -21.21 3.33 1.63
CA ALA A 434 -22.19 2.93 0.63
C ALA A 434 -21.76 3.39 -0.78
N GLY A 435 -21.79 2.49 -1.75
CA GLY A 435 -21.26 2.71 -3.11
C GLY A 435 -19.75 2.50 -3.25
N GLY A 436 -19.07 2.02 -2.19
CA GLY A 436 -17.67 1.58 -2.25
C GLY A 436 -16.67 2.69 -2.56
N GLN A 437 -15.55 2.32 -3.18
CA GLN A 437 -14.43 3.23 -3.47
C GLN A 437 -14.83 4.41 -4.37
N SER A 438 -15.70 4.19 -5.35
CA SER A 438 -16.16 5.26 -6.24
C SER A 438 -16.89 6.38 -5.49
N ALA A 439 -17.60 6.03 -4.41
CA ALA A 439 -18.35 6.97 -3.59
C ALA A 439 -17.47 7.90 -2.73
N ILE A 440 -16.16 7.63 -2.62
CA ILE A 440 -15.20 8.55 -1.97
C ILE A 440 -15.12 9.86 -2.77
N TRP A 441 -15.07 9.77 -4.10
CA TRP A 441 -14.77 10.88 -5.00
C TRP A 441 -16.01 11.51 -5.62
N LYS A 442 -17.10 10.75 -5.82
CA LYS A 442 -18.34 11.21 -6.44
C LYS A 442 -19.56 10.65 -5.71
N SER A 443 -20.72 11.28 -5.85
CA SER A 443 -21.97 10.68 -5.36
C SER A 443 -22.33 9.44 -6.17
N VAL A 444 -22.79 8.38 -5.47
CA VAL A 444 -23.36 7.17 -6.09
C VAL A 444 -24.80 7.09 -5.62
N GLU A 445 -25.70 7.48 -6.51
CA GLU A 445 -27.13 7.56 -6.22
C GLU A 445 -27.71 6.16 -5.87
N GLY A 446 -28.65 6.12 -4.91
CA GLY A 446 -29.31 4.89 -4.48
C GLY A 446 -28.44 3.92 -3.64
N ALA A 447 -27.13 4.11 -3.53
CA ALA A 447 -26.28 3.20 -2.78
C ALA A 447 -26.61 3.15 -1.28
N GLU A 448 -27.19 4.21 -0.73
CA GLU A 448 -27.60 4.27 0.68
C GLU A 448 -28.93 3.56 0.98
N ASP A 449 -29.72 3.22 -0.04
CA ASP A 449 -31.06 2.66 0.10
C ASP A 449 -31.07 1.12 0.22
N SER A 450 -29.94 0.46 0.02
CA SER A 450 -29.82 -1.00 0.06
C SER A 450 -29.37 -1.51 1.44
N PRO A 451 -30.25 -2.07 2.28
CA PRO A 451 -29.85 -2.70 3.52
C PRO A 451 -29.09 -4.02 3.31
N SER A 452 -29.34 -4.73 2.21
CA SER A 452 -28.61 -5.95 1.85
C SER A 452 -27.15 -5.64 1.54
N ALA A 453 -26.84 -4.59 0.77
CA ALA A 453 -25.47 -4.17 0.51
C ALA A 453 -24.71 -3.80 1.81
N GLY A 454 -25.41 -3.19 2.78
CA GLY A 454 -24.85 -2.93 4.11
C GLY A 454 -24.53 -4.21 4.89
N ALA A 455 -25.43 -5.19 4.84
CA ALA A 455 -25.24 -6.50 5.47
C ALA A 455 -24.06 -7.25 4.81
N SER A 456 -24.06 -7.32 3.49
CA SER A 456 -22.99 -7.95 2.69
C SER A 456 -21.62 -7.34 3.00
N ALA A 457 -21.51 -6.01 3.10
CA ALA A 457 -20.25 -5.34 3.44
C ALA A 457 -19.69 -5.80 4.82
N ILE A 458 -20.55 -6.08 5.80
CA ILE A 458 -20.17 -6.63 7.10
C ILE A 458 -19.69 -8.10 6.97
N ASP A 459 -20.40 -8.89 6.17
CA ASP A 459 -20.03 -10.28 5.91
C ASP A 459 -18.70 -10.36 5.21
N TYR A 460 -18.53 -9.61 4.15
CA TYR A 460 -17.31 -9.56 3.33
C TYR A 460 -16.08 -9.06 4.07
N ARG A 461 -16.23 -8.11 5.00
CA ARG A 461 -15.14 -7.68 5.89
C ARG A 461 -14.85 -8.68 7.01
N GLY A 462 -15.55 -9.80 7.08
CA GLY A 462 -15.36 -10.84 8.08
C GLY A 462 -15.52 -10.35 9.50
N VAL A 463 -16.48 -9.45 9.72
CA VAL A 463 -16.82 -8.95 11.07
C VAL A 463 -17.24 -10.12 11.96
N ASN A 464 -16.83 -10.11 13.22
CA ASN A 464 -17.07 -11.18 14.17
C ASN A 464 -17.29 -10.64 15.60
N GLN A 465 -17.57 -11.52 16.56
CA GLN A 465 -17.93 -11.18 17.95
C GLN A 465 -16.88 -10.36 18.72
N ARG A 466 -15.63 -10.28 18.25
CA ARG A 466 -14.58 -9.45 18.87
C ARG A 466 -14.62 -8.00 18.41
N ASP A 467 -15.28 -7.72 17.27
CA ASP A 467 -15.29 -6.43 16.61
C ASP A 467 -16.37 -5.48 17.15
N ILE A 468 -16.27 -4.21 16.78
CA ILE A 468 -17.29 -3.19 17.00
C ILE A 468 -17.63 -2.50 15.68
N VAL A 469 -18.91 -2.30 15.41
CA VAL A 469 -19.41 -1.61 14.23
C VAL A 469 -20.16 -0.34 14.66
N ILE A 470 -19.71 0.80 14.17
CA ILE A 470 -20.32 2.11 14.41
C ILE A 470 -21.00 2.59 13.13
N GLY A 471 -22.33 2.52 13.12
CA GLY A 471 -23.16 3.06 12.05
C GLY A 471 -23.29 4.57 12.19
N ILE A 472 -23.11 5.30 11.10
CA ILE A 472 -23.20 6.77 11.04
C ILE A 472 -24.29 7.14 10.03
N ALA A 473 -25.40 7.69 10.53
CA ALA A 473 -26.54 8.10 9.72
C ALA A 473 -27.13 9.39 10.27
N ALA A 474 -26.95 10.53 9.63
CA ALA A 474 -27.35 11.82 10.17
C ALA A 474 -28.85 11.88 10.54
N SER A 475 -29.74 11.44 9.66
CA SER A 475 -31.18 11.30 9.94
C SER A 475 -31.53 10.11 10.86
N GLY A 476 -30.59 9.17 11.03
CA GLY A 476 -30.79 7.89 11.71
C GLY A 476 -31.53 6.83 10.89
N ARG A 477 -31.82 7.08 9.60
CA ARG A 477 -32.73 6.24 8.80
C ARG A 477 -32.08 5.50 7.63
N THR A 478 -30.81 5.75 7.30
CA THR A 478 -30.11 5.19 6.15
C THR A 478 -30.17 3.65 6.11
N PRO A 479 -30.84 3.03 5.12
CA PRO A 479 -31.07 1.58 5.09
C PRO A 479 -29.77 0.78 5.07
N PHE A 480 -28.75 1.20 4.32
CA PHE A 480 -27.42 0.60 4.28
C PHE A 480 -26.79 0.45 5.67
N VAL A 481 -26.89 1.49 6.50
CA VAL A 481 -26.35 1.47 7.87
C VAL A 481 -27.11 0.46 8.75
N TRP A 482 -28.42 0.41 8.62
CA TRP A 482 -29.23 -0.54 9.40
C TRP A 482 -29.00 -1.98 8.98
N GLY A 483 -28.79 -2.23 7.68
CA GLY A 483 -28.37 -3.52 7.17
C GLY A 483 -27.10 -4.01 7.81
N ALA A 484 -26.11 -3.16 7.84
CA ALA A 484 -24.82 -3.46 8.45
C ALA A 484 -24.91 -3.69 9.96
N LEU A 485 -25.62 -2.84 10.71
CA LEU A 485 -25.78 -3.02 12.16
C LEU A 485 -26.51 -4.33 12.49
N ALA A 486 -27.53 -4.70 11.71
CA ALA A 486 -28.25 -5.97 11.89
C ALA A 486 -27.35 -7.17 11.65
N ALA A 487 -26.57 -7.17 10.57
CA ALA A 487 -25.61 -8.23 10.25
C ALA A 487 -24.49 -8.33 11.31
N ALA A 488 -23.95 -7.20 11.76
CA ALA A 488 -22.96 -7.17 12.83
C ALA A 488 -23.46 -7.77 14.14
N ARG A 489 -24.70 -7.46 14.54
CA ARG A 489 -25.34 -8.05 15.74
C ARG A 489 -25.54 -9.56 15.62
N LYS A 490 -25.96 -10.06 14.46
CA LYS A 490 -26.06 -11.51 14.20
C LYS A 490 -24.72 -12.23 14.41
N LYS A 491 -23.61 -11.55 14.13
CA LYS A 491 -22.24 -12.06 14.35
C LYS A 491 -21.72 -11.86 15.78
N GLY A 492 -22.52 -11.29 16.67
CA GLY A 492 -22.14 -11.01 18.05
C GLY A 492 -21.22 -9.81 18.23
N ALA A 493 -20.97 -9.01 17.17
CA ALA A 493 -20.20 -7.79 17.27
C ALA A 493 -20.96 -6.73 18.07
N LYS A 494 -20.21 -5.84 18.75
CA LYS A 494 -20.79 -4.67 19.40
C LYS A 494 -21.24 -3.65 18.37
N THR A 495 -22.36 -2.97 18.64
CA THR A 495 -22.96 -2.04 17.68
C THR A 495 -23.26 -0.69 18.33
N VAL A 496 -22.89 0.39 17.63
CA VAL A 496 -23.19 1.76 18.02
C VAL A 496 -23.85 2.48 16.84
N LEU A 497 -24.84 3.30 17.10
CA LEU A 497 -25.41 4.23 16.11
C LEU A 497 -25.04 5.66 16.50
N ILE A 498 -24.52 6.44 15.55
CA ILE A 498 -24.38 7.90 15.64
C ILE A 498 -25.42 8.52 14.70
N CYS A 499 -26.32 9.33 15.24
CA CYS A 499 -27.30 10.08 14.46
C CYS A 499 -27.58 11.44 15.09
N PHE A 500 -28.30 12.33 14.38
CA PHE A 500 -28.65 13.68 14.85
C PHE A 500 -30.16 13.85 14.98
N ASN A 501 -30.84 12.74 15.23
CA ASN A 501 -32.27 12.70 15.48
C ASN A 501 -32.55 12.04 16.85
N PRO A 502 -32.63 12.80 17.93
CA PRO A 502 -32.90 12.26 19.27
C PRO A 502 -34.30 11.61 19.42
N ASN A 503 -35.22 11.92 18.49
CA ASN A 503 -36.61 11.41 18.50
C ASN A 503 -36.74 10.13 17.65
N LEU A 504 -35.66 9.48 17.26
CA LEU A 504 -35.66 8.28 16.46
C LEU A 504 -36.26 7.10 17.26
N LYS A 505 -37.36 6.54 16.80
CA LYS A 505 -37.95 5.32 17.38
C LYS A 505 -37.33 4.08 16.76
N ILE A 506 -36.49 3.41 17.54
CA ILE A 506 -35.77 2.20 17.12
C ILE A 506 -36.54 0.98 17.65
N PRO A 507 -36.92 0.03 16.78
CA PRO A 507 -37.55 -1.22 17.21
C PRO A 507 -36.64 -2.02 18.15
N ALA A 508 -37.19 -2.64 19.18
CA ALA A 508 -36.43 -3.33 20.22
C ALA A 508 -35.52 -4.44 19.67
N ASN A 509 -36.00 -5.19 18.68
CA ASN A 509 -35.23 -6.25 17.99
C ASN A 509 -34.12 -5.72 17.05
N GLY A 510 -34.17 -4.42 16.70
CA GLY A 510 -33.14 -3.74 15.86
C GLY A 510 -32.20 -2.85 16.65
N LYS A 511 -32.41 -2.62 17.96
CA LYS A 511 -31.70 -1.59 18.73
C LYS A 511 -30.20 -1.90 18.88
N PRO A 512 -29.28 -0.96 18.50
CA PRO A 512 -27.85 -1.08 18.77
C PRO A 512 -27.53 -1.11 20.27
N ASP A 513 -26.36 -1.63 20.66
CA ASP A 513 -25.90 -1.61 22.06
C ASP A 513 -25.81 -0.19 22.63
N LEU A 514 -25.58 0.80 21.78
CA LEU A 514 -25.50 2.22 22.16
C LEU A 514 -25.99 3.12 21.03
N VAL A 515 -26.68 4.21 21.38
CA VAL A 515 -27.11 5.26 20.44
C VAL A 515 -26.64 6.62 20.94
N ILE A 516 -25.84 7.31 20.13
CA ILE A 516 -25.37 8.68 20.35
C ILE A 516 -26.19 9.57 19.41
N ALA A 517 -27.03 10.45 19.97
CA ALA A 517 -27.98 11.24 19.19
C ALA A 517 -28.01 12.71 19.63
N PRO A 518 -26.91 13.48 19.45
CA PRO A 518 -26.89 14.90 19.81
C PRO A 518 -27.83 15.70 18.90
N ASN A 519 -28.59 16.60 19.52
CA ASN A 519 -29.46 17.53 18.78
C ASN A 519 -28.66 18.77 18.39
N VAL A 520 -28.15 18.81 17.15
CA VAL A 520 -27.45 19.97 16.59
C VAL A 520 -28.42 20.99 15.94
N GLY A 521 -29.71 20.70 15.96
CA GLY A 521 -30.74 21.53 15.31
C GLY A 521 -30.71 21.46 13.77
N PRO A 522 -31.59 22.27 13.12
CA PRO A 522 -31.66 22.32 11.67
C PRO A 522 -30.42 22.96 11.07
N GLU A 523 -30.02 22.46 9.90
CA GLU A 523 -28.85 22.97 9.17
C GLU A 523 -29.09 24.36 8.58
N VAL A 524 -28.03 25.15 8.35
CA VAL A 524 -28.13 26.46 7.68
C VAL A 524 -28.70 26.32 6.26
N LEU A 525 -28.30 25.28 5.56
CA LEU A 525 -28.93 24.82 4.32
C LEU A 525 -29.71 23.54 4.64
N THR A 526 -31.03 23.61 4.58
CA THR A 526 -31.93 22.52 4.99
C THR A 526 -31.55 21.18 4.36
N GLY A 527 -31.43 20.14 5.14
CA GLY A 527 -31.04 18.78 4.71
C GLY A 527 -29.55 18.59 4.41
N SER A 528 -28.74 19.66 4.40
CA SER A 528 -27.32 19.58 4.05
C SER A 528 -26.46 19.11 5.24
N THR A 529 -26.58 17.85 5.61
CA THR A 529 -25.94 17.21 6.79
C THR A 529 -24.41 17.12 6.74
N ARG A 530 -23.78 17.65 5.68
CA ARG A 530 -22.32 17.87 5.62
C ARG A 530 -21.84 19.04 6.50
N LEU A 531 -22.75 19.85 7.02
CA LEU A 531 -22.50 21.04 7.88
C LEU A 531 -22.40 20.61 9.36
N LYS A 532 -23.25 21.10 10.25
CA LYS A 532 -23.18 20.80 11.71
C LYS A 532 -23.17 19.31 12.04
N ALA A 533 -24.00 18.52 11.38
CA ALA A 533 -24.03 17.07 11.58
C ALA A 533 -22.68 16.43 11.15
N GLY A 534 -22.08 16.91 10.06
CA GLY A 534 -20.74 16.50 9.61
C GLY A 534 -19.65 16.89 10.63
N THR A 535 -19.65 18.14 11.08
CA THR A 535 -18.73 18.62 12.12
C THR A 535 -18.85 17.82 13.41
N ALA A 536 -20.06 17.60 13.87
CA ALA A 536 -20.34 16.81 15.07
C ALA A 536 -19.87 15.34 14.91
N THR A 537 -20.13 14.72 13.75
CA THR A 537 -19.61 13.39 13.43
C THR A 537 -18.10 13.35 13.56
N LYS A 538 -17.38 14.27 12.89
CA LYS A 538 -15.92 14.34 12.96
C LYS A 538 -15.41 14.44 14.40
N VAL A 539 -16.00 15.30 15.22
CA VAL A 539 -15.60 15.46 16.63
C VAL A 539 -15.82 14.16 17.40
N ILE A 540 -16.94 13.49 17.22
CA ILE A 540 -17.23 12.20 17.88
C ILE A 540 -16.19 11.17 17.47
N LEU A 541 -15.97 10.94 16.15
CA LEU A 541 -15.03 9.90 15.66
C LEU A 541 -13.61 10.14 16.16
N ASN A 542 -13.10 11.38 16.04
CA ASN A 542 -11.78 11.73 16.56
C ASN A 542 -11.68 11.54 18.09
N THR A 543 -12.75 11.80 18.83
CA THR A 543 -12.80 11.55 20.28
C THR A 543 -12.71 10.06 20.58
N LEU A 544 -13.46 9.23 19.86
CA LEU A 544 -13.48 7.76 20.04
C LEU A 544 -12.09 7.17 19.81
N THR A 545 -11.48 7.43 18.66
CA THR A 545 -10.18 6.85 18.31
C THR A 545 -9.06 7.44 19.16
N THR A 546 -8.99 8.76 19.33
CA THR A 546 -7.93 9.39 20.13
C THR A 546 -7.95 8.90 21.56
N LEU A 547 -9.09 8.94 22.25
CA LEU A 547 -9.17 8.52 23.64
C LEU A 547 -9.01 7.00 23.81
N ALA A 548 -9.47 6.20 22.83
CA ALA A 548 -9.20 4.76 22.83
C ALA A 548 -7.69 4.51 22.72
N MET A 549 -6.97 5.19 21.84
CA MET A 549 -5.51 5.03 21.69
C MET A 549 -4.74 5.55 22.92
N VAL A 550 -5.20 6.62 23.57
CA VAL A 550 -4.68 7.06 24.88
C VAL A 550 -4.81 5.93 25.91
N ARG A 551 -6.00 5.32 26.04
CA ARG A 551 -6.26 4.19 26.96
C ARG A 551 -5.53 2.90 26.58
N MET A 552 -5.07 2.78 25.34
CA MET A 552 -4.20 1.69 24.85
C MET A 552 -2.70 1.99 25.06
N GLY A 553 -2.34 3.11 25.68
CA GLY A 553 -0.95 3.49 25.97
C GLY A 553 -0.15 3.93 24.75
N LYS A 554 -0.85 4.44 23.70
CA LYS A 554 -0.23 4.98 22.49
C LYS A 554 0.22 6.43 22.61
N VAL A 555 -0.08 7.05 23.74
CA VAL A 555 0.18 8.46 24.04
C VAL A 555 0.80 8.57 25.42
N ILE A 556 1.78 9.46 25.61
CA ILE A 556 2.32 9.86 26.92
C ILE A 556 2.02 11.36 27.08
N SER A 557 1.35 11.76 28.17
CA SER A 557 0.78 13.10 28.33
C SER A 557 -0.13 13.41 27.13
N ASN A 558 0.22 14.38 26.29
CA ASN A 558 -0.43 14.69 25.02
C ASN A 558 0.46 14.42 23.79
N LEU A 559 1.52 13.62 23.95
CA LEU A 559 2.53 13.33 22.92
C LEU A 559 2.33 11.96 22.27
N MET A 560 2.35 11.91 20.94
CA MET A 560 2.19 10.70 20.14
C MET A 560 3.47 9.86 20.14
N VAL A 561 3.66 9.01 21.16
CA VAL A 561 4.89 8.20 21.32
C VAL A 561 4.96 6.96 20.44
N ASP A 562 3.89 6.63 19.75
CA ASP A 562 3.82 5.53 18.78
C ASP A 562 3.61 6.03 17.33
N LEU A 563 3.95 7.29 17.03
CA LEU A 563 3.85 7.81 15.66
C LEU A 563 4.73 7.00 14.68
N ASN A 564 4.29 6.91 13.43
CA ASN A 564 5.09 6.30 12.37
C ASN A 564 5.97 7.36 11.69
N ALA A 565 7.26 7.36 11.99
CA ALA A 565 8.25 8.35 11.51
C ALA A 565 8.64 8.11 10.02
N SER A 566 7.67 8.03 9.12
CA SER A 566 7.84 7.65 7.71
C SER A 566 8.39 8.77 6.82
N ASN A 567 8.34 10.03 7.23
CA ASN A 567 8.84 11.17 6.47
C ASN A 567 9.63 12.16 7.35
N ARG A 568 10.31 13.13 6.73
CA ARG A 568 11.16 14.11 7.41
C ARG A 568 10.42 14.84 8.54
N LYS A 569 9.23 15.38 8.28
CA LYS A 569 8.40 16.08 9.27
C LYS A 569 8.08 15.21 10.49
N LEU A 570 7.77 13.93 10.27
CA LEU A 570 7.45 12.98 11.35
C LEU A 570 8.71 12.55 12.11
N ARG A 571 9.86 12.47 11.45
CA ARG A 571 11.16 12.24 12.11
C ARG A 571 11.57 13.41 13.00
N GLU A 572 11.47 14.64 12.52
CA GLU A 572 11.71 15.84 13.32
C GLU A 572 10.76 15.94 14.52
N ARG A 573 9.49 15.53 14.34
CA ARG A 573 8.52 15.41 15.43
C ARG A 573 8.93 14.34 16.44
N ALA A 574 9.41 13.16 15.98
CA ALA A 574 9.87 12.08 16.85
C ALA A 574 11.02 12.52 17.76
N VAL A 575 12.01 13.26 17.21
CA VAL A 575 13.12 13.83 18.00
C VAL A 575 12.58 14.77 19.10
N ARG A 576 11.70 15.72 18.74
CA ARG A 576 11.09 16.64 19.72
C ARG A 576 10.28 15.92 20.80
N ILE A 577 9.61 14.82 20.46
CA ILE A 577 8.85 14.02 21.45
C ILE A 577 9.81 13.33 22.42
N VAL A 578 10.90 12.72 21.92
CA VAL A 578 11.91 12.09 22.80
C VAL A 578 12.52 13.12 23.75
N GLN A 579 12.91 14.28 23.23
CA GLN A 579 13.40 15.40 24.07
C GLN A 579 12.39 15.79 25.14
N ALA A 580 11.13 16.01 24.77
CA ALA A 580 10.07 16.42 25.70
C ALA A 580 9.75 15.38 26.77
N VAL A 581 9.91 14.08 26.47
CA VAL A 581 9.61 12.98 27.40
C VAL A 581 10.80 12.64 28.32
N THR A 582 12.04 12.82 27.84
CA THR A 582 13.27 12.36 28.54
C THR A 582 14.14 13.50 29.05
N GLY A 583 13.99 14.73 28.55
CA GLY A 583 14.89 15.85 28.81
C GLY A 583 16.22 15.78 28.04
N ALA A 584 16.44 14.78 27.20
CA ALA A 584 17.67 14.60 26.45
C ALA A 584 17.85 15.69 25.38
N ASP A 585 19.10 15.99 25.01
CA ASP A 585 19.41 16.87 23.90
C ASP A 585 19.02 16.26 22.54
N ALA A 586 19.03 17.07 21.47
CA ALA A 586 18.60 16.63 20.14
C ALA A 586 19.48 15.51 19.57
N THR A 587 20.79 15.53 19.83
CA THR A 587 21.76 14.56 19.33
C THR A 587 21.55 13.19 19.99
N SER A 588 21.42 13.17 21.30
CA SER A 588 21.11 11.98 22.09
C SER A 588 19.74 11.39 21.73
N ALA A 589 18.73 12.25 21.52
CA ALA A 589 17.40 11.82 21.11
C ALA A 589 17.41 11.19 19.72
N LEU A 590 18.14 11.78 18.77
CA LEU A 590 18.29 11.24 17.40
C LEU A 590 19.00 9.89 17.43
N ALA A 591 20.14 9.78 18.11
CA ALA A 591 20.90 8.53 18.24
C ALA A 591 20.08 7.40 18.87
N ALA A 592 19.26 7.73 19.88
CA ALA A 592 18.35 6.77 20.50
C ALA A 592 17.24 6.31 19.53
N LEU A 593 16.69 7.20 18.72
CA LEU A 593 15.69 6.89 17.70
C LEU A 593 16.25 5.99 16.60
N GLU A 594 17.44 6.27 16.10
CA GLU A 594 18.14 5.44 15.11
C GLU A 594 18.37 4.02 15.63
N LYS A 595 18.92 3.90 16.85
CA LYS A 595 19.11 2.60 17.54
C LYS A 595 17.80 1.88 17.90
N SER A 596 16.66 2.54 17.79
CA SER A 596 15.33 2.01 18.12
C SER A 596 14.43 1.85 16.89
N ASN A 597 14.99 1.85 15.67
CA ASN A 597 14.23 1.80 14.41
C ASN A 597 13.09 2.83 14.37
N TRP A 598 13.36 4.04 14.85
CA TRP A 598 12.40 5.13 14.93
C TRP A 598 11.14 4.84 15.75
N ILE A 599 11.22 3.91 16.70
CA ILE A 599 10.17 3.66 17.69
C ILE A 599 10.37 4.58 18.88
N VAL A 600 9.64 5.69 18.93
CA VAL A 600 9.79 6.74 19.95
C VAL A 600 9.70 6.19 21.36
N LYS A 601 8.74 5.32 21.64
CA LYS A 601 8.56 4.69 22.96
C LYS A 601 9.80 3.91 23.41
N VAL A 602 10.43 3.15 22.50
CA VAL A 602 11.67 2.41 22.77
C VAL A 602 12.84 3.35 22.95
N ALA A 603 12.93 4.41 22.13
CA ALA A 603 13.97 5.44 22.30
C ALA A 603 13.87 6.14 23.67
N CYS A 604 12.66 6.49 24.11
CA CYS A 604 12.45 7.07 25.44
C CYS A 604 12.84 6.10 26.58
N GLN A 605 12.62 4.79 26.40
CA GLN A 605 13.04 3.79 27.40
C GLN A 605 14.57 3.61 27.48
N ARG A 606 15.29 3.84 26.37
CA ARG A 606 16.76 3.77 26.34
C ARG A 606 17.46 4.97 26.96
N LEU A 607 16.77 6.10 27.09
CA LEU A 607 17.30 7.35 27.62
C LEU A 607 16.86 7.61 29.08
N ARG A 608 16.02 6.74 29.63
CA ARG A 608 15.67 6.71 31.06
C ARG A 608 16.54 5.71 31.81
#